data_49ac379f42069e2a5e3286c21434f17a
#
_entry.id   49ac379f42069e2a5e3286c21434f17a
#
_cell.length_a   1.000
_cell.length_b   1.000
_cell.length_c   1.000
_cell.angle_alpha   90.00
_cell.angle_beta   90.00
_cell.angle_gamma   90.00
#
_symmetry.space_group_name_H-M   'P 1'
#
loop_
_entity.id
_entity.type
_entity.pdbx_description
1 polymer ?
#
loop_
_entity_poly.entity_id
_entity_poly.type
_entity_poly.pdbx_seq_one_letter_code
_entity_poly.pdbx_strand_id
1 'polypeptide(L)'
;MSAEMMNTLVESKLLRDGYRCVKHASGLTVFIYPKAEMRSTYAVFGTRYGSIDKVFKRSDEAKAETTPAGIAHFLEHKLFESEDGDAFGRYAEIGASANAYTSFETTRYLFSCTENAEQALEILLDFVQSPYFTKQTVEKELGIIGQEIKMYDDDPQWRMMFSLLRAMYHTHPIKDDIAGTVESIAEITPEYLYRCYNTFYNLNNMALCVCGNCTEEEVLALCDKMLKKSEPVEVERVFEEEPDTIVQPLVEEKLPVACPMFQFLSLIHISEPTRRSYI
;
A
#
# COMPACT_ATOMS: atom_id res chain seq x y z
N MET A 1 -5.84 -6.43 18.96
CA MET A 1 -5.03 -7.66 19.19
C MET A 1 -4.53 -7.60 20.62
N SER A 2 -4.76 -8.65 21.41
CA SER A 2 -4.38 -8.67 22.84
C SER A 2 -2.87 -8.69 23.02
N ALA A 3 -2.39 -8.19 24.18
CA ALA A 3 -0.97 -8.11 24.55
C ALA A 3 -0.20 -9.45 24.52
N GLU A 4 -0.88 -10.58 24.35
CA GLU A 4 -0.29 -11.93 24.29
C GLU A 4 0.38 -12.29 22.94
N MET A 5 0.25 -11.45 21.89
CA MET A 5 0.85 -11.71 20.58
C MET A 5 2.25 -11.09 20.40
N MET A 6 2.95 -10.74 21.45
CA MET A 6 4.20 -9.98 21.33
C MET A 6 5.38 -10.76 20.72
N ASN A 7 5.36 -12.08 20.70
CA ASN A 7 6.32 -12.94 19.99
C ASN A 7 5.71 -14.34 19.83
N THR A 8 4.95 -14.55 18.78
CA THR A 8 4.16 -15.77 18.61
C THR A 8 4.63 -16.54 17.38
N LEU A 9 4.95 -17.83 17.58
CA LEU A 9 5.07 -18.78 16.48
C LEU A 9 3.66 -19.17 16.04
N VAL A 10 3.33 -18.89 14.80
CA VAL A 10 2.06 -19.28 14.15
C VAL A 10 2.35 -20.50 13.27
N GLU A 11 1.76 -21.64 13.60
CA GLU A 11 1.96 -22.89 12.89
C GLU A 11 0.68 -23.37 12.21
N SER A 12 0.82 -23.88 11.00
CA SER A 12 -0.22 -24.61 10.29
C SER A 12 0.09 -26.11 10.32
N LYS A 13 -0.71 -26.87 11.05
CA LYS A 13 -0.58 -28.35 11.06
C LYS A 13 -0.83 -28.98 9.69
N LEU A 14 -1.70 -28.35 8.88
CA LEU A 14 -2.02 -28.82 7.55
C LEU A 14 -0.85 -28.63 6.58
N LEU A 15 -0.24 -27.44 6.60
CA LEU A 15 0.89 -27.12 5.74
C LEU A 15 2.23 -27.62 6.30
N ARG A 16 2.26 -28.05 7.57
CA ARG A 16 3.47 -28.42 8.34
C ARG A 16 4.51 -27.31 8.29
N ASP A 17 4.05 -26.10 8.49
CA ASP A 17 4.83 -24.90 8.28
C ASP A 17 4.40 -23.79 9.26
N GLY A 18 5.29 -22.80 9.50
CA GLY A 18 5.01 -21.74 10.42
C GLY A 18 5.84 -20.47 10.19
N TYR A 19 5.38 -19.37 10.75
CA TYR A 19 6.08 -18.09 10.73
C TYR A 19 6.07 -17.44 12.12
N ARG A 20 7.00 -16.52 12.34
CA ARG A 20 7.03 -15.69 13.54
C ARG A 20 6.26 -14.40 13.31
N CYS A 21 5.46 -14.00 14.30
CA CYS A 21 4.82 -12.69 14.38
C CYS A 21 5.36 -11.97 15.61
N VAL A 22 6.08 -10.89 15.40
CA VAL A 22 6.74 -10.11 16.47
C VAL A 22 6.19 -8.69 16.48
N LYS A 23 5.77 -8.21 17.65
CA LYS A 23 5.48 -6.79 17.85
C LYS A 23 6.77 -6.13 18.33
N HIS A 24 7.45 -5.45 17.44
CA HIS A 24 8.73 -4.79 17.72
C HIS A 24 8.54 -3.56 18.62
N ALA A 25 9.59 -3.22 19.39
CA ALA A 25 9.57 -2.08 20.32
C ALA A 25 9.32 -0.71 19.66
N SER A 26 9.60 -0.58 18.36
CA SER A 26 9.28 0.60 17.56
C SER A 26 7.79 0.79 17.27
N GLY A 27 6.96 -0.21 17.56
CA GLY A 27 5.53 -0.24 17.18
C GLY A 27 5.23 -1.06 15.93
N LEU A 28 6.24 -1.45 15.12
CA LEU A 28 6.06 -2.25 13.92
C LEU A 28 5.63 -3.68 14.24
N THR A 29 4.74 -4.25 13.42
CA THR A 29 4.49 -5.69 13.41
C THR A 29 5.37 -6.35 12.35
N VAL A 30 6.19 -7.32 12.77
CA VAL A 30 7.14 -8.01 11.89
C VAL A 30 6.71 -9.46 11.74
N PHE A 31 6.53 -9.90 10.51
CA PHE A 31 6.27 -11.29 10.14
C PHE A 31 7.55 -11.87 9.52
N ILE A 32 8.07 -12.95 10.09
CA ILE A 32 9.30 -13.58 9.61
C ILE A 32 9.00 -15.03 9.27
N TYR A 33 9.27 -15.40 8.02
CA TYR A 33 9.02 -16.72 7.47
C TYR A 33 10.31 -17.32 6.91
N PRO A 34 11.18 -17.88 7.77
CA PRO A 34 12.47 -18.44 7.37
C PRO A 34 12.29 -19.67 6.47
N LYS A 35 13.02 -19.71 5.37
CA LYS A 35 13.10 -20.80 4.39
C LYS A 35 14.53 -21.03 3.95
N ALA A 36 15.33 -21.67 4.81
CA ALA A 36 16.76 -21.87 4.60
C ALA A 36 17.09 -22.68 3.32
N GLU A 37 16.13 -23.46 2.80
CA GLU A 37 16.22 -24.19 1.54
C GLU A 37 16.04 -23.32 0.30
N MET A 38 15.48 -22.12 0.44
CA MET A 38 15.34 -21.15 -0.64
C MET A 38 16.64 -20.39 -0.85
N ARG A 39 16.92 -20.03 -2.10
CA ARG A 39 18.04 -19.13 -2.43
C ARG A 39 17.65 -17.66 -2.41
N SER A 40 16.37 -17.38 -2.56
CA SER A 40 15.85 -16.02 -2.64
C SER A 40 15.28 -15.57 -1.30
N THR A 41 15.37 -14.27 -1.08
CA THR A 41 14.67 -13.55 -0.02
C THR A 41 13.73 -12.53 -0.64
N TYR A 42 12.54 -12.45 -0.09
CA TYR A 42 11.49 -11.51 -0.46
C TYR A 42 11.02 -10.77 0.79
N ALA A 43 10.94 -9.45 0.72
CA ALA A 43 10.38 -8.67 1.80
C ALA A 43 9.37 -7.65 1.31
N VAL A 44 8.35 -7.40 2.15
CA VAL A 44 7.32 -6.39 1.93
C VAL A 44 7.18 -5.53 3.16
N PHE A 45 7.28 -4.22 2.99
CA PHE A 45 7.02 -3.23 4.02
C PHE A 45 5.80 -2.41 3.61
N GLY A 46 4.69 -2.60 4.31
CA GLY A 46 3.40 -2.04 3.92
C GLY A 46 2.76 -1.17 5.01
N THR A 47 2.03 -0.16 4.57
CA THR A 47 1.17 0.67 5.41
C THR A 47 -0.30 0.42 5.12
N ARG A 48 -1.17 0.58 6.13
CA ARG A 48 -2.62 0.61 5.98
C ARG A 48 -3.07 2.00 5.54
N TYR A 49 -2.71 2.34 4.32
CA TYR A 49 -3.05 3.57 3.62
C TYR A 49 -3.21 3.26 2.14
N GLY A 50 -4.36 3.58 1.56
CA GLY A 50 -4.66 3.32 0.17
C GLY A 50 -5.53 4.41 -0.44
N SER A 51 -6.01 4.17 -1.67
CA SER A 51 -6.73 5.19 -2.45
C SER A 51 -8.08 5.60 -1.85
N ILE A 52 -8.69 4.76 -0.99
CA ILE A 52 -9.97 5.11 -0.33
C ILE A 52 -9.80 6.00 0.90
N ASP A 53 -8.59 6.17 1.41
CA ASP A 53 -8.29 6.98 2.59
C ASP A 53 -8.23 8.48 2.25
N LYS A 54 -9.23 9.01 1.55
CA LYS A 54 -9.29 10.41 1.07
C LYS A 54 -9.69 11.38 2.17
N VAL A 55 -10.58 10.97 3.06
CA VAL A 55 -11.07 11.80 4.16
C VAL A 55 -10.73 11.12 5.48
N PHE A 56 -9.92 11.77 6.27
CA PHE A 56 -9.48 11.24 7.55
C PHE A 56 -9.34 12.33 8.61
N LYS A 57 -9.41 11.90 9.86
CA LYS A 57 -9.21 12.74 11.04
C LYS A 57 -8.23 12.07 11.98
N ARG A 58 -7.19 12.77 12.37
CA ARG A 58 -6.28 12.34 13.43
C ARG A 58 -6.89 12.60 14.80
N SER A 59 -6.60 11.74 15.77
CA SER A 59 -7.11 11.87 17.14
C SER A 59 -6.66 13.17 17.85
N ASP A 60 -5.52 13.73 17.43
CA ASP A 60 -4.96 14.99 17.94
C ASP A 60 -5.52 16.24 17.25
N GLU A 61 -6.51 16.11 16.34
CA GLU A 61 -7.08 17.20 15.54
C GLU A 61 -8.58 17.35 15.72
N ALA A 62 -9.06 18.57 15.53
CA ALA A 62 -10.47 18.89 15.70
C ALA A 62 -11.33 18.60 14.47
N LYS A 63 -10.73 18.61 13.26
CA LYS A 63 -11.44 18.48 11.98
C LYS A 63 -10.85 17.38 11.11
N ALA A 64 -11.73 16.76 10.33
CA ALA A 64 -11.31 15.88 9.24
C ALA A 64 -10.68 16.70 8.12
N GLU A 65 -9.75 16.08 7.41
CA GLU A 65 -9.08 16.63 6.24
C GLU A 65 -9.46 15.80 5.01
N THR A 66 -9.63 16.47 3.88
CA THR A 66 -9.86 15.84 2.58
C THR A 66 -8.63 16.03 1.71
N THR A 67 -8.15 14.96 1.12
CA THR A 67 -6.98 14.96 0.24
C THR A 67 -7.37 14.66 -1.21
N PRO A 68 -6.57 15.12 -2.20
CA PRO A 68 -6.82 14.82 -3.60
C PRO A 68 -6.82 13.31 -3.90
N ALA A 69 -7.67 12.87 -4.85
CA ALA A 69 -7.63 11.50 -5.33
C ALA A 69 -6.28 11.20 -6.01
N GLY A 70 -5.76 9.97 -5.84
CA GLY A 70 -4.46 9.56 -6.37
C GLY A 70 -3.28 9.84 -5.44
N ILE A 71 -3.47 10.56 -4.32
CA ILE A 71 -2.35 10.95 -3.45
C ILE A 71 -1.62 9.75 -2.81
N ALA A 72 -2.30 8.65 -2.52
CA ALA A 72 -1.66 7.45 -1.97
C ALA A 72 -0.69 6.82 -2.99
N HIS A 73 -1.10 6.72 -4.25
CA HIS A 73 -0.27 6.26 -5.36
C HIS A 73 0.86 7.25 -5.66
N PHE A 74 0.57 8.54 -5.66
CA PHE A 74 1.59 9.58 -5.83
C PHE A 74 2.68 9.48 -4.76
N LEU A 75 2.29 9.26 -3.51
CA LEU A 75 3.20 9.10 -2.38
C LEU A 75 4.05 7.82 -2.52
N GLU A 76 3.47 6.74 -3.07
CA GLU A 76 4.20 5.51 -3.38
C GLU A 76 5.39 5.80 -4.31
N HIS A 77 5.16 6.47 -5.43
CA HIS A 77 6.21 6.88 -6.37
C HIS A 77 7.28 7.74 -5.69
N LYS A 78 6.83 8.73 -4.90
CA LYS A 78 7.73 9.70 -4.30
C LYS A 78 8.66 9.15 -3.22
N LEU A 79 8.31 8.05 -2.55
CA LEU A 79 9.17 7.48 -1.53
C LEU A 79 10.44 6.83 -2.08
N PHE A 80 10.46 6.42 -3.35
CA PHE A 80 11.69 5.90 -3.95
C PHE A 80 12.75 6.98 -4.18
N GLU A 81 12.37 8.24 -4.24
CA GLU A 81 13.28 9.36 -4.48
C GLU A 81 13.82 9.93 -3.16
N SER A 82 15.12 10.15 -3.08
CA SER A 82 15.81 10.79 -1.97
C SER A 82 16.63 11.99 -2.47
N GLU A 83 17.26 12.74 -1.54
CA GLU A 83 18.15 13.85 -1.90
C GLU A 83 19.37 13.38 -2.70
N ASP A 84 19.89 12.19 -2.39
CA ASP A 84 21.13 11.63 -2.97
C ASP A 84 20.89 10.66 -4.13
N GLY A 85 19.63 10.52 -4.63
CA GLY A 85 19.29 9.60 -5.70
C GLY A 85 17.97 8.86 -5.48
N ASP A 86 17.86 7.65 -6.02
CA ASP A 86 16.67 6.83 -5.86
C ASP A 86 17.00 5.42 -5.33
N ALA A 87 15.99 4.78 -4.71
CA ALA A 87 16.15 3.45 -4.14
C ALA A 87 16.33 2.36 -5.22
N PHE A 88 15.79 2.54 -6.44
CA PHE A 88 15.96 1.56 -7.53
C PHE A 88 17.42 1.44 -7.94
N GLY A 89 18.16 2.56 -8.00
CA GLY A 89 19.60 2.56 -8.26
C GLY A 89 20.37 1.78 -7.19
N ARG A 90 20.05 2.01 -5.90
CA ARG A 90 20.66 1.29 -4.77
C ARG A 90 20.39 -0.24 -4.85
N TYR A 91 19.19 -0.66 -5.22
CA TYR A 91 18.86 -2.08 -5.43
C TYR A 91 19.59 -2.67 -6.62
N ALA A 92 19.70 -1.94 -7.74
CA ALA A 92 20.42 -2.39 -8.91
C ALA A 92 21.91 -2.66 -8.63
N GLU A 93 22.56 -1.82 -7.82
CA GLU A 93 23.98 -1.99 -7.43
C GLU A 93 24.23 -3.30 -6.68
N ILE A 94 23.29 -3.79 -5.93
CA ILE A 94 23.39 -5.06 -5.16
C ILE A 94 22.76 -6.26 -5.86
N GLY A 95 22.27 -6.08 -7.11
CA GLY A 95 21.63 -7.15 -7.89
C GLY A 95 20.25 -7.58 -7.38
N ALA A 96 19.56 -6.72 -6.64
CA ALA A 96 18.20 -6.94 -6.17
C ALA A 96 17.18 -6.24 -7.08
N SER A 97 15.93 -6.72 -7.04
CA SER A 97 14.79 -6.12 -7.75
C SER A 97 13.83 -5.54 -6.72
N ALA A 98 13.39 -4.31 -6.93
CA ALA A 98 12.39 -3.64 -6.10
C ALA A 98 11.11 -3.35 -6.90
N ASN A 99 10.00 -3.24 -6.18
CA ASN A 99 8.73 -2.80 -6.71
C ASN A 99 7.88 -2.17 -5.59
N ALA A 100 6.76 -1.55 -5.96
CA ALA A 100 5.73 -1.14 -5.02
C ALA A 100 4.36 -1.24 -5.68
N TYR A 101 3.31 -1.16 -4.90
CA TYR A 101 1.95 -1.01 -5.40
C TYR A 101 1.04 -0.40 -4.35
N THR A 102 0.12 0.41 -4.84
CA THR A 102 -0.99 0.97 -4.08
C THR A 102 -2.29 0.24 -4.43
N SER A 103 -3.05 -0.11 -3.42
CA SER A 103 -4.39 -0.67 -3.54
C SER A 103 -5.42 0.26 -2.91
N PHE A 104 -6.66 -0.19 -2.80
CA PHE A 104 -7.72 0.58 -2.14
C PHE A 104 -7.41 0.87 -0.66
N GLU A 105 -6.79 -0.07 0.07
CA GLU A 105 -6.59 0.00 1.52
C GLU A 105 -5.13 0.02 1.97
N THR A 106 -4.18 -0.30 1.08
CA THR A 106 -2.78 -0.45 1.46
C THR A 106 -1.83 0.02 0.37
N THR A 107 -0.68 0.56 0.79
CA THR A 107 0.49 0.78 -0.06
C THR A 107 1.63 -0.09 0.44
N ARG A 108 2.34 -0.75 -0.47
CA ARG A 108 3.37 -1.73 -0.14
C ARG A 108 4.60 -1.53 -1.00
N TYR A 109 5.77 -1.59 -0.35
CA TYR A 109 7.10 -1.54 -0.95
C TYR A 109 7.76 -2.89 -0.76
N LEU A 110 8.42 -3.42 -1.76
CA LEU A 110 8.95 -4.77 -1.73
C LEU A 110 10.26 -4.88 -2.49
N PHE A 111 11.04 -5.90 -2.12
CA PHE A 111 12.17 -6.36 -2.92
C PHE A 111 12.21 -7.88 -3.02
N SER A 112 12.93 -8.36 -4.01
CA SER A 112 13.39 -9.73 -4.12
C SER A 112 14.87 -9.77 -4.49
N CYS A 113 15.62 -10.69 -3.86
CA CYS A 113 17.03 -10.89 -4.13
C CYS A 113 17.42 -12.35 -3.93
N THR A 114 18.55 -12.76 -4.52
CA THR A 114 19.18 -14.06 -4.27
C THR A 114 20.46 -13.95 -3.45
N GLU A 115 21.03 -12.77 -3.43
CA GLU A 115 22.22 -12.39 -2.66
C GLU A 115 21.98 -11.05 -1.99
N ASN A 116 22.84 -10.67 -1.03
CA ASN A 116 22.80 -9.36 -0.37
C ASN A 116 21.45 -9.02 0.32
N ALA A 117 20.78 -10.04 0.91
CA ALA A 117 19.47 -9.87 1.53
C ALA A 117 19.47 -8.85 2.69
N GLU A 118 20.54 -8.83 3.48
CA GLU A 118 20.72 -7.85 4.56
C GLU A 118 20.74 -6.43 4.03
N GLN A 119 21.56 -6.15 3.00
CA GLN A 119 21.65 -4.83 2.37
C GLN A 119 20.35 -4.44 1.68
N ALA A 120 19.66 -5.39 1.04
CA ALA A 120 18.36 -5.15 0.43
C ALA A 120 17.30 -4.77 1.47
N LEU A 121 17.31 -5.41 2.64
CA LEU A 121 16.41 -5.07 3.75
C LEU A 121 16.78 -3.72 4.38
N GLU A 122 18.07 -3.40 4.52
CA GLU A 122 18.51 -2.08 4.96
C GLU A 122 17.99 -0.96 4.04
N ILE A 123 18.07 -1.14 2.72
CA ILE A 123 17.53 -0.18 1.74
C ILE A 123 16.04 0.00 1.94
N LEU A 124 15.27 -1.11 2.11
CA LEU A 124 13.81 -1.05 2.31
C LEU A 124 13.44 -0.27 3.57
N LEU A 125 14.09 -0.59 4.68
CA LEU A 125 13.83 0.06 5.96
C LEU A 125 14.24 1.53 5.97
N ASP A 126 15.27 1.89 5.20
CA ASP A 126 15.78 3.25 5.10
C ASP A 126 14.83 4.15 4.30
N PHE A 127 14.59 3.84 3.01
CA PHE A 127 13.86 4.76 2.14
C PHE A 127 12.40 4.93 2.54
N VAL A 128 11.74 3.87 3.05
CA VAL A 128 10.34 3.97 3.51
C VAL A 128 10.20 4.88 4.75
N GLN A 129 11.27 5.06 5.52
CA GLN A 129 11.30 5.95 6.69
C GLN A 129 11.95 7.32 6.43
N SER A 130 12.35 7.62 5.20
CA SER A 130 13.12 8.82 4.85
C SER A 130 12.46 9.61 3.71
N PRO A 131 11.26 10.21 3.94
CA PRO A 131 10.52 10.92 2.92
C PRO A 131 11.26 12.18 2.47
N TYR A 132 11.30 12.40 1.15
CA TYR A 132 11.90 13.59 0.53
C TYR A 132 10.96 14.17 -0.53
N PHE A 133 10.16 15.16 -0.15
CA PHE A 133 9.18 15.79 -1.02
C PHE A 133 9.48 17.28 -1.16
N THR A 134 9.90 17.69 -2.35
CA THR A 134 10.11 19.11 -2.70
C THR A 134 9.15 19.51 -3.82
N LYS A 135 8.91 20.79 -3.95
CA LYS A 135 8.08 21.30 -5.05
C LYS A 135 8.58 20.83 -6.42
N GLN A 136 9.90 20.88 -6.63
CA GLN A 136 10.51 20.47 -7.88
C GLN A 136 10.33 18.99 -8.17
N THR A 137 10.50 18.12 -7.16
CA THR A 137 10.36 16.68 -7.33
C THR A 137 8.89 16.27 -7.53
N VAL A 138 7.95 16.97 -6.89
CA VAL A 138 6.51 16.77 -7.08
C VAL A 138 6.09 17.20 -8.50
N GLU A 139 6.52 18.37 -8.99
CA GLU A 139 6.22 18.83 -10.35
C GLU A 139 6.75 17.87 -11.43
N LYS A 140 7.92 17.29 -11.22
CA LYS A 140 8.47 16.25 -12.12
C LYS A 140 7.59 15.00 -12.16
N GLU A 141 7.14 14.53 -10.99
CA GLU A 141 6.36 13.31 -10.87
C GLU A 141 4.95 13.44 -11.46
N LEU A 142 4.35 14.64 -11.42
CA LEU A 142 3.07 14.91 -12.07
C LEU A 142 3.07 14.52 -13.56
N GLY A 143 4.17 14.76 -14.26
CA GLY A 143 4.33 14.38 -15.66
C GLY A 143 4.35 12.86 -15.86
N ILE A 144 5.02 12.14 -14.98
CA ILE A 144 5.19 10.68 -15.04
C ILE A 144 3.85 10.00 -14.75
N ILE A 145 3.22 10.32 -13.61
CA ILE A 145 1.93 9.74 -13.22
C ILE A 145 0.82 10.15 -14.20
N GLY A 146 0.88 11.37 -14.75
CA GLY A 146 -0.06 11.79 -15.79
C GLY A 146 0.01 10.98 -17.08
N GLN A 147 1.18 10.42 -17.44
CA GLN A 147 1.30 9.47 -18.54
C GLN A 147 0.79 8.07 -18.16
N GLU A 148 1.01 7.64 -16.93
CA GLU A 148 0.52 6.38 -16.41
C GLU A 148 -1.02 6.36 -16.35
N ILE A 149 -1.66 7.44 -15.89
CA ILE A 149 -3.13 7.59 -15.91
C ILE A 149 -3.67 7.39 -17.33
N LYS A 150 -3.04 8.01 -18.34
CA LYS A 150 -3.45 7.83 -19.75
C LYS A 150 -3.27 6.39 -20.23
N MET A 151 -2.26 5.68 -19.76
CA MET A 151 -2.07 4.27 -20.07
C MET A 151 -3.20 3.42 -19.47
N TYR A 152 -3.64 3.70 -18.24
CA TYR A 152 -4.79 3.04 -17.62
C TYR A 152 -6.10 3.37 -18.34
N ASP A 153 -6.28 4.59 -18.85
CA ASP A 153 -7.42 4.97 -19.67
C ASP A 153 -7.51 4.16 -20.97
N ASP A 154 -6.40 3.66 -21.47
CA ASP A 154 -6.34 2.80 -22.66
C ASP A 154 -6.47 1.30 -22.35
N ASP A 155 -6.42 0.89 -21.06
CA ASP A 155 -6.59 -0.50 -20.64
C ASP A 155 -8.08 -0.88 -20.48
N PRO A 156 -8.61 -1.79 -21.34
CA PRO A 156 -10.02 -2.16 -21.28
C PRO A 156 -10.44 -2.85 -19.98
N GLN A 157 -9.54 -3.60 -19.32
CA GLN A 157 -9.83 -4.31 -18.06
C GLN A 157 -9.93 -3.30 -16.91
N TRP A 158 -9.00 -2.37 -16.86
CA TRP A 158 -9.00 -1.28 -15.88
C TRP A 158 -10.26 -0.42 -16.00
N ARG A 159 -10.57 0.03 -17.22
CA ARG A 159 -11.80 0.79 -17.50
C ARG A 159 -13.05 0.06 -17.09
N MET A 160 -13.16 -1.23 -17.44
CA MET A 160 -14.32 -2.07 -17.09
C MET A 160 -14.49 -2.16 -15.58
N MET A 161 -13.39 -2.38 -14.82
CA MET A 161 -13.44 -2.43 -13.36
C MET A 161 -13.94 -1.12 -12.75
N PHE A 162 -13.35 0.00 -13.14
CA PHE A 162 -13.76 1.29 -12.57
C PHE A 162 -15.12 1.79 -13.09
N SER A 163 -15.52 1.43 -14.31
CA SER A 163 -16.87 1.69 -14.79
C SER A 163 -17.92 0.93 -13.98
N LEU A 164 -17.62 -0.34 -13.61
CA LEU A 164 -18.46 -1.12 -12.71
C LEU A 164 -18.55 -0.48 -11.32
N LEU A 165 -17.43 -0.10 -10.71
CA LEU A 165 -17.42 0.53 -9.39
C LEU A 165 -18.18 1.86 -9.38
N ARG A 166 -18.02 2.70 -10.41
CA ARG A 166 -18.79 3.95 -10.59
C ARG A 166 -20.29 3.71 -10.81
N ALA A 167 -20.66 2.60 -11.43
CA ALA A 167 -22.06 2.21 -11.59
C ALA A 167 -22.69 1.72 -10.29
N MET A 168 -21.88 1.21 -9.35
CA MET A 168 -22.34 0.65 -8.08
C MET A 168 -22.43 1.68 -6.98
N TYR A 169 -21.39 2.52 -6.79
CA TYR A 169 -21.23 3.38 -5.63
C TYR A 169 -21.56 4.85 -5.94
N HIS A 170 -22.36 5.47 -5.06
CA HIS A 170 -22.73 6.88 -5.15
C HIS A 170 -21.64 7.78 -4.54
N THR A 171 -21.19 7.47 -3.34
CA THR A 171 -20.32 8.33 -2.53
C THR A 171 -18.98 7.69 -2.19
N HIS A 172 -18.96 6.35 -2.01
CA HIS A 172 -17.77 5.65 -1.53
C HIS A 172 -16.56 5.85 -2.46
N PRO A 173 -15.36 6.21 -1.92
CA PRO A 173 -14.17 6.53 -2.72
C PRO A 173 -13.59 5.35 -3.51
N ILE A 174 -14.06 4.12 -3.31
CA ILE A 174 -13.66 2.95 -4.10
C ILE A 174 -13.99 3.11 -5.60
N LYS A 175 -14.93 3.99 -5.95
CA LYS A 175 -15.29 4.31 -7.33
C LYS A 175 -14.26 5.17 -8.08
N ASP A 176 -13.39 5.84 -7.30
CA ASP A 176 -12.32 6.67 -7.85
C ASP A 176 -11.12 5.80 -8.22
N ASP A 177 -10.45 6.16 -9.30
CA ASP A 177 -9.25 5.46 -9.74
C ASP A 177 -8.13 5.55 -8.69
N ILE A 178 -7.38 4.48 -8.51
CA ILE A 178 -6.28 4.42 -7.54
C ILE A 178 -5.21 5.48 -7.86
N ALA A 179 -4.92 5.69 -9.14
CA ALA A 179 -3.99 6.71 -9.59
C ALA A 179 -4.60 8.14 -9.59
N GLY A 180 -5.90 8.26 -9.36
CA GLY A 180 -6.62 9.52 -9.49
C GLY A 180 -6.89 9.92 -10.93
N THR A 181 -7.02 11.22 -11.17
CA THR A 181 -7.13 11.84 -12.50
C THR A 181 -6.03 12.89 -12.67
N VAL A 182 -5.75 13.30 -13.91
CA VAL A 182 -4.77 14.37 -14.19
C VAL A 182 -5.10 15.64 -13.42
N GLU A 183 -6.39 15.96 -13.28
CA GLU A 183 -6.87 17.13 -12.55
C GLU A 183 -6.68 16.97 -11.04
N SER A 184 -7.00 15.82 -10.47
CA SER A 184 -6.87 15.60 -9.03
C SER A 184 -5.42 15.55 -8.57
N ILE A 185 -4.53 14.91 -9.34
CA ILE A 185 -3.11 14.86 -8.97
C ILE A 185 -2.43 16.24 -9.09
N ALA A 186 -2.93 17.14 -9.95
CA ALA A 186 -2.41 18.51 -10.07
C ALA A 186 -2.61 19.35 -8.79
N GLU A 187 -3.52 18.95 -7.91
CA GLU A 187 -3.74 19.58 -6.61
C GLU A 187 -2.77 19.10 -5.52
N ILE A 188 -1.98 18.04 -5.80
CA ILE A 188 -1.06 17.44 -4.82
C ILE A 188 0.14 18.35 -4.62
N THR A 189 0.42 18.67 -3.36
CA THR A 189 1.56 19.49 -2.93
C THR A 189 2.48 18.71 -1.98
N PRO A 190 3.73 19.14 -1.78
CA PRO A 190 4.60 18.54 -0.76
C PRO A 190 3.95 18.50 0.64
N GLU A 191 3.18 19.53 0.99
CA GLU A 191 2.50 19.63 2.29
C GLU A 191 1.46 18.50 2.45
N TYR A 192 0.65 18.24 1.41
CA TYR A 192 -0.29 17.11 1.40
C TYR A 192 0.43 15.77 1.50
N LEU A 193 1.54 15.58 0.78
CA LEU A 193 2.34 14.35 0.84
C LEU A 193 2.92 14.12 2.23
N TYR A 194 3.58 15.13 2.82
CA TYR A 194 4.08 15.05 4.20
C TYR A 194 2.95 14.82 5.19
N ARG A 195 1.80 15.42 4.97
CA ARG A 195 0.62 15.23 5.81
C ARG A 195 0.15 13.77 5.83
N CYS A 196 -0.03 13.18 4.65
CA CYS A 196 -0.42 11.78 4.53
C CYS A 196 0.67 10.85 5.07
N TYR A 197 1.94 11.12 4.75
CA TYR A 197 3.06 10.35 5.26
C TYR A 197 3.09 10.34 6.80
N ASN A 198 3.08 11.50 7.43
CA ASN A 198 3.12 11.62 8.90
C ASN A 198 1.90 11.03 9.60
N THR A 199 0.79 10.85 8.88
CA THR A 199 -0.42 10.25 9.42
C THR A 199 -0.39 8.72 9.30
N PHE A 200 -0.07 8.20 8.13
CA PHE A 200 -0.28 6.79 7.80
C PHE A 200 0.99 5.94 7.82
N TYR A 201 2.18 6.53 7.59
CA TYR A 201 3.47 5.81 7.65
C TYR A 201 4.03 5.77 9.07
N ASN A 202 3.14 5.60 10.01
CA ASN A 202 3.47 5.34 11.41
C ASN A 202 3.70 3.85 11.60
N LEU A 203 4.80 3.45 12.23
CA LEU A 203 5.17 2.03 12.41
C LEU A 203 4.08 1.21 13.10
N ASN A 204 3.23 1.84 13.93
CA ASN A 204 2.08 1.16 14.53
C ASN A 204 0.95 0.85 13.51
N ASN A 205 0.91 1.55 12.38
CA ASN A 205 -0.02 1.32 11.26
C ASN A 205 0.60 0.48 10.14
N MET A 206 1.82 0.00 10.32
CA MET A 206 2.62 -0.69 9.30
C MET A 206 2.97 -2.11 9.69
N ALA A 207 3.36 -2.90 8.70
CA ALA A 207 3.86 -4.24 8.90
C ALA A 207 5.01 -4.54 7.94
N LEU A 208 6.02 -5.27 8.43
CA LEU A 208 7.10 -5.84 7.64
C LEU A 208 6.88 -7.36 7.54
N CYS A 209 7.00 -7.91 6.35
CA CYS A 209 7.01 -9.36 6.12
C CYS A 209 8.30 -9.71 5.39
N VAL A 210 9.09 -10.64 5.96
CA VAL A 210 10.32 -11.16 5.35
C VAL A 210 10.19 -12.67 5.20
N CYS A 211 10.42 -13.17 4.00
CA CYS A 211 10.30 -14.58 3.66
C CYS A 211 11.50 -15.03 2.82
N GLY A 212 12.02 -16.22 3.08
CA GLY A 212 13.09 -16.83 2.30
C GLY A 212 14.33 -17.16 3.12
N ASN A 213 15.50 -17.02 2.49
CA ASN A 213 16.78 -17.30 3.14
C ASN A 213 17.16 -16.18 4.11
N CYS A 214 16.58 -16.22 5.30
CA CYS A 214 16.82 -15.29 6.40
C CYS A 214 16.60 -16.00 7.73
N THR A 215 17.17 -15.46 8.80
CA THR A 215 16.91 -15.90 10.18
C THR A 215 16.10 -14.84 10.94
N GLU A 216 15.45 -15.25 12.02
CA GLU A 216 14.73 -14.34 12.92
C GLU A 216 15.69 -13.30 13.52
N GLU A 217 16.85 -13.75 13.94
CA GLU A 217 17.88 -12.92 14.59
C GLU A 217 18.41 -11.84 13.66
N GLU A 218 18.70 -12.17 12.40
CA GLU A 218 19.18 -11.22 11.40
C GLU A 218 18.13 -10.13 11.12
N VAL A 219 16.87 -10.53 10.90
CA VAL A 219 15.79 -9.58 10.60
C VAL A 219 15.52 -8.66 11.79
N LEU A 220 15.47 -9.20 13.02
CA LEU A 220 15.21 -8.40 14.21
C LEU A 220 16.38 -7.47 14.55
N ALA A 221 17.63 -7.92 14.36
CA ALA A 221 18.81 -7.07 14.56
C ALA A 221 18.80 -5.86 13.60
N LEU A 222 18.37 -6.04 12.34
CA LEU A 222 18.20 -4.94 11.41
C LEU A 222 17.04 -4.01 11.84
N CYS A 223 15.94 -4.57 12.29
CA CYS A 223 14.83 -3.77 12.83
C CYS A 223 15.30 -2.92 14.03
N ASP A 224 16.04 -3.50 14.97
CA ASP A 224 16.60 -2.77 16.13
C ASP A 224 17.54 -1.64 15.71
N LYS A 225 18.34 -1.85 14.65
CA LYS A 225 19.30 -0.88 14.12
C LYS A 225 18.63 0.26 13.35
N MET A 226 17.60 -0.04 12.54
CA MET A 226 17.12 0.85 11.49
C MET A 226 15.76 1.52 11.80
N LEU A 227 14.91 0.89 12.63
CA LEU A 227 13.57 1.41 12.86
C LEU A 227 13.59 2.59 13.84
N LYS A 228 13.01 3.70 13.38
CA LYS A 228 12.79 4.89 14.22
C LYS A 228 11.54 4.66 15.07
N LYS A 229 11.67 4.81 16.40
CA LYS A 229 10.51 4.70 17.29
C LYS A 229 9.46 5.74 16.90
N SER A 230 8.21 5.33 16.78
CA SER A 230 7.08 6.23 16.51
C SER A 230 5.98 6.06 17.56
N GLU A 231 5.41 7.18 18.00
CA GLU A 231 4.25 7.15 18.87
C GLU A 231 3.00 6.79 18.05
N PRO A 232 2.07 6.01 18.62
CA PRO A 232 0.84 5.63 17.92
C PRO A 232 0.02 6.87 17.54
N VAL A 233 -0.48 6.88 16.31
CA VAL A 233 -1.44 7.88 15.84
C VAL A 233 -2.74 7.14 15.54
N GLU A 234 -3.81 7.50 16.25
CA GLU A 234 -5.14 7.00 15.92
C GLU A 234 -5.74 7.84 14.80
N VAL A 235 -6.25 7.16 13.78
CA VAL A 235 -6.82 7.78 12.57
C VAL A 235 -8.23 7.25 12.37
N GLU A 236 -9.18 8.16 12.39
CA GLU A 236 -10.56 7.91 11.99
C GLU A 236 -10.68 8.13 10.48
N ARG A 237 -11.08 7.10 9.74
CA ARG A 237 -11.43 7.18 8.33
C ARG A 237 -12.87 7.62 8.20
N VAL A 238 -13.12 8.67 7.45
CA VAL A 238 -14.45 9.24 7.31
C VAL A 238 -15.01 8.87 5.94
N PHE A 239 -16.08 8.10 5.94
CA PHE A 239 -16.84 7.74 4.75
C PHE A 239 -18.22 8.37 4.83
N GLU A 240 -18.69 8.91 3.72
CA GLU A 240 -20.09 9.32 3.59
C GLU A 240 -21.00 8.08 3.59
N GLU A 241 -22.23 8.22 4.05
CA GLU A 241 -23.22 7.15 4.03
C GLU A 241 -23.53 6.75 2.59
N GLU A 242 -23.30 5.49 2.25
CA GLU A 242 -23.57 4.95 0.93
C GLU A 242 -25.03 4.51 0.84
N PRO A 243 -25.82 4.97 -0.15
CA PRO A 243 -27.18 4.50 -0.34
C PRO A 243 -27.27 2.98 -0.64
N ASP A 244 -28.34 2.32 -0.17
CA ASP A 244 -28.64 0.90 -0.46
C ASP A 244 -29.06 0.64 -1.92
N THR A 245 -28.74 1.53 -2.82
CA THR A 245 -29.05 1.46 -4.25
C THR A 245 -27.81 1.63 -5.10
N ILE A 246 -27.83 1.07 -6.29
CA ILE A 246 -26.77 1.29 -7.28
C ILE A 246 -27.05 2.57 -8.08
N VAL A 247 -26.01 3.18 -8.62
CA VAL A 247 -26.11 4.38 -9.48
C VAL A 247 -26.83 4.04 -10.79
N GLN A 248 -26.42 2.93 -11.42
CA GLN A 248 -27.03 2.46 -12.66
C GLN A 248 -26.80 0.96 -12.88
N PRO A 249 -27.80 0.23 -13.47
CA PRO A 249 -27.73 -1.23 -13.60
C PRO A 249 -26.84 -1.72 -14.75
N LEU A 250 -26.50 -0.87 -15.71
CA LEU A 250 -25.72 -1.24 -16.91
C LEU A 250 -24.89 -0.06 -17.38
N VAL A 251 -23.62 -0.33 -17.70
CA VAL A 251 -22.74 0.59 -18.43
C VAL A 251 -22.23 -0.13 -19.66
N GLU A 252 -22.30 0.51 -20.80
CA GLU A 252 -21.75 0.02 -22.06
C GLU A 252 -20.74 1.02 -22.60
N GLU A 253 -19.54 0.56 -22.89
CA GLU A 253 -18.48 1.35 -23.51
C GLU A 253 -17.99 0.67 -24.80
N LYS A 254 -17.66 1.48 -25.81
CA LYS A 254 -17.07 0.99 -27.06
C LYS A 254 -15.57 1.24 -27.04
N LEU A 255 -14.81 0.16 -26.98
CA LEU A 255 -13.36 0.17 -26.97
C LEU A 255 -12.82 -0.67 -28.14
N PRO A 256 -11.59 -0.40 -28.61
CA PRO A 256 -10.96 -1.18 -29.68
C PRO A 256 -10.44 -2.52 -29.16
N VAL A 257 -11.34 -3.42 -28.76
CA VAL A 257 -11.03 -4.75 -28.24
C VAL A 257 -11.38 -5.83 -29.25
N ALA A 258 -10.60 -6.91 -29.28
CA ALA A 258 -10.81 -8.01 -30.21
C ALA A 258 -12.07 -8.85 -29.88
N CYS A 259 -12.46 -8.92 -28.61
CA CYS A 259 -13.62 -9.66 -28.15
C CYS A 259 -14.44 -8.80 -27.18
N PRO A 260 -15.77 -8.91 -27.19
CA PRO A 260 -16.58 -8.29 -26.14
C PRO A 260 -16.18 -8.78 -24.75
N MET A 261 -16.07 -7.86 -23.82
CA MET A 261 -15.77 -8.13 -22.42
C MET A 261 -16.96 -7.72 -21.58
N PHE A 262 -17.25 -8.47 -20.50
CA PHE A 262 -18.27 -8.07 -19.55
C PHE A 262 -17.89 -8.45 -18.15
N GLN A 263 -18.37 -7.69 -17.20
CA GLN A 263 -18.22 -7.92 -15.76
C GLN A 263 -19.56 -7.65 -15.07
N PHE A 264 -19.90 -8.44 -14.06
CA PHE A 264 -21.05 -8.18 -13.22
C PHE A 264 -20.69 -8.40 -11.75
N LEU A 265 -21.33 -7.62 -10.90
CA LEU A 265 -21.16 -7.67 -9.45
C LEU A 265 -22.52 -7.47 -8.77
N SER A 266 -22.69 -8.06 -7.59
CA SER A 266 -23.88 -7.88 -6.78
C SER A 266 -23.51 -7.34 -5.41
N LEU A 267 -24.23 -6.31 -4.95
CA LEU A 267 -24.06 -5.73 -3.61
C LEU A 267 -24.55 -6.62 -2.49
N ILE A 268 -25.33 -7.67 -2.78
CA ILE A 268 -25.89 -8.58 -1.77
C ILE A 268 -24.81 -9.26 -0.91
N HIS A 269 -23.60 -9.42 -1.44
CA HIS A 269 -22.48 -10.01 -0.72
C HIS A 269 -21.68 -9.00 0.11
N ILE A 270 -21.97 -7.71 0.02
CA ILE A 270 -21.31 -6.62 0.75
C ILE A 270 -21.99 -6.36 2.08
N SER A 271 -23.32 -6.55 2.16
CA SER A 271 -24.12 -6.33 3.37
C SER A 271 -24.12 -7.51 4.35
N GLU A 272 -23.76 -8.71 3.92
CA GLU A 272 -23.61 -9.87 4.81
C GLU A 272 -22.14 -10.15 5.07
N PRO A 273 -21.67 -10.07 6.34
CA PRO A 273 -20.39 -10.65 6.70
C PRO A 273 -20.48 -12.15 6.44
N THR A 274 -19.94 -12.60 5.33
CA THR A 274 -19.86 -14.03 5.01
C THR A 274 -19.12 -14.70 6.17
N ARG A 275 -19.87 -15.39 7.05
CA ARG A 275 -19.32 -16.46 7.85
C ARG A 275 -18.84 -17.52 6.87
N ARG A 276 -17.58 -17.40 6.43
CA ARG A 276 -16.92 -18.53 5.81
C ARG A 276 -16.73 -19.58 6.89
N SER A 277 -17.63 -20.54 6.93
CA SER A 277 -17.34 -21.83 7.51
C SER A 277 -16.30 -22.48 6.58
N TYR A 278 -15.05 -22.46 6.98
CA TYR A 278 -14.04 -23.30 6.35
C TYR A 278 -14.35 -24.75 6.73
N ILE A 279 -14.65 -25.56 5.72
CA ILE A 279 -14.63 -27.01 5.82
C ILE A 279 -13.18 -27.47 5.76
#